data_13648732bf1c98d3de516eb3f425dab5
#
_entry.id   13648732bf1c98d3de516eb3f425dab5
#
_cell.length_a   1.000
_cell.length_b   1.000
_cell.length_c   1.000
_cell.angle_alpha   90.00
_cell.angle_beta   90.00
_cell.angle_gamma   90.00
#
_symmetry.space_group_name_H-M   'P 1'
#
loop_
_entity.id
_entity.type
_entity.pdbx_description
1 polymer ?
#
loop_
_entity_poly.entity_id
_entity_poly.type
_entity_poly.pdbx_seq_one_letter_code
_entity_poly.pdbx_strand_id
1 'polypeptide(L)'
;DIETTGFTARSSCLYLIGCAYYLAGKWHTIQLMSESYEQEADVIKAFFEFAKSYRYLIHFNGNNFDLPFILQKCEQYKLPYSFEDYSGVDLYKRIAPYKYFLKLPNCKQKTLEQFLGIDRKDVFSGGELIGIYHDYVKNPSEFSENALFLHNADDIKGMLEILPMLSYYD
;
A
#
# COMPACT_ATOMS: atom_id res chain seq x y z
N ASP A 1 1.05 1.92 0.13
CA ASP A 1 0.34 0.65 0.28
C ASP A 1 1.32 -0.49 0.52
N ILE A 2 0.94 -1.50 1.33
CA ILE A 2 1.78 -2.66 1.65
C ILE A 2 1.05 -3.97 1.41
N GLU A 3 1.84 -5.00 1.06
CA GLU A 3 1.37 -6.38 0.98
C GLU A 3 2.02 -7.25 2.05
N THR A 4 1.22 -8.07 2.68
CA THR A 4 1.64 -8.90 3.82
C THR A 4 1.10 -10.31 3.72
N THR A 5 1.76 -11.27 4.36
CA THR A 5 1.29 -12.66 4.43
C THR A 5 0.22 -12.89 5.50
N GLY A 6 -0.31 -11.82 6.09
CA GLY A 6 -1.40 -11.88 7.08
C GLY A 6 -1.52 -10.59 7.88
N PHE A 7 -2.50 -10.54 8.78
CA PHE A 7 -2.91 -9.29 9.45
C PHE A 7 -2.09 -8.94 10.70
N THR A 8 -1.24 -9.82 11.18
CA THR A 8 -0.49 -9.62 12.43
C THR A 8 1.01 -9.54 12.15
N ALA A 9 1.62 -8.38 12.35
CA ALA A 9 3.03 -8.16 12.05
C ALA A 9 3.99 -9.14 12.73
N ARG A 10 3.68 -9.61 13.95
CA ARG A 10 4.53 -10.57 14.69
C ARG A 10 4.66 -11.94 14.00
N SER A 11 3.63 -12.39 13.30
CA SER A 11 3.56 -13.72 12.70
C SER A 11 3.50 -13.72 11.18
N SER A 12 3.44 -12.56 10.55
CA SER A 12 3.34 -12.39 9.11
C SER A 12 4.53 -11.61 8.56
N CYS A 13 4.81 -11.80 7.29
CA CYS A 13 5.86 -11.09 6.58
C CYS A 13 5.26 -9.92 5.79
N LEU A 14 5.90 -8.77 5.80
CA LEU A 14 5.69 -7.68 4.87
C LEU A 14 6.58 -7.95 3.65
N TYR A 15 5.98 -8.24 2.52
CA TYR A 15 6.77 -8.66 1.36
C TYR A 15 6.83 -7.62 0.23
N LEU A 16 5.93 -6.63 0.24
CA LEU A 16 5.95 -5.59 -0.78
C LEU A 16 5.48 -4.26 -0.18
N ILE A 17 6.19 -3.19 -0.53
CA ILE A 17 5.79 -1.79 -0.28
C ILE A 17 5.74 -1.09 -1.62
N GLY A 18 4.58 -0.57 -1.98
CA GLY A 18 4.38 0.23 -3.17
C GLY A 18 4.16 1.70 -2.85
N CYS A 19 4.78 2.59 -3.63
CA CYS A 19 4.64 4.03 -3.50
C CYS A 19 4.46 4.70 -4.85
N ALA A 20 3.69 5.79 -4.88
CA ALA A 20 3.73 6.76 -5.97
C ALA A 20 4.36 8.06 -5.47
N TYR A 21 5.07 8.74 -6.35
CA TYR A 21 5.69 10.04 -6.09
C TYR A 21 5.62 10.96 -7.30
N TYR A 22 5.56 12.26 -7.04
CA TYR A 22 5.47 13.25 -8.10
C TYR A 22 6.84 13.86 -8.38
N LEU A 23 7.30 13.73 -9.62
CA LEU A 23 8.60 14.26 -10.05
C LEU A 23 8.53 14.76 -11.49
N ALA A 24 9.13 15.92 -11.75
CA ALA A 24 9.21 16.50 -13.09
C ALA A 24 7.85 16.60 -13.83
N GLY A 25 6.78 16.96 -13.09
CA GLY A 25 5.45 17.19 -13.65
C GLY A 25 4.61 15.93 -13.88
N LYS A 26 5.04 14.77 -13.41
CA LYS A 26 4.29 13.51 -13.55
C LYS A 26 4.44 12.59 -12.35
N TRP A 27 3.48 11.67 -12.22
CA TRP A 27 3.53 10.59 -11.25
C TRP A 27 4.43 9.46 -11.73
N HIS A 28 5.19 8.93 -10.79
CA HIS A 28 6.01 7.74 -10.93
C HIS A 28 5.63 6.76 -9.83
N THR A 29 5.87 5.48 -10.06
CA THR A 29 5.67 4.43 -9.07
C THR A 29 6.97 3.70 -8.79
N ILE A 30 7.13 3.24 -7.56
CA ILE A 30 8.18 2.32 -7.13
C ILE A 30 7.53 1.22 -6.29
N GLN A 31 7.97 0.00 -6.51
CA GLN A 31 7.55 -1.18 -5.75
C GLN A 31 8.80 -1.89 -5.25
N LEU A 32 8.86 -2.07 -3.93
CA LEU A 32 9.98 -2.71 -3.24
C LEU A 32 9.48 -4.05 -2.73
N MET A 33 9.96 -5.15 -3.33
CA MET A 33 9.52 -6.50 -3.00
C MET A 33 10.67 -7.31 -2.41
N SER A 34 10.37 -8.12 -1.40
CA SER A 34 11.28 -9.16 -0.91
C SER A 34 11.07 -10.45 -1.69
N GLU A 35 12.16 -11.01 -2.20
CA GLU A 35 12.17 -12.30 -2.91
C GLU A 35 12.17 -13.48 -1.94
N SER A 36 12.45 -13.22 -0.66
CA SER A 36 12.45 -14.20 0.42
C SER A 36 12.02 -13.57 1.75
N TYR A 37 11.64 -14.39 2.73
CA TYR A 37 11.23 -13.88 4.06
C TYR A 37 12.33 -13.15 4.80
N GLU A 38 13.59 -13.48 4.53
CA GLU A 38 14.77 -12.91 5.16
C GLU A 38 15.03 -11.46 4.74
N GLN A 39 14.55 -11.05 3.56
CA GLN A 39 14.76 -9.71 3.00
C GLN A 39 13.72 -8.68 3.48
N GLU A 40 12.78 -9.05 4.33
CA GLU A 40 11.74 -8.14 4.84
C GLU A 40 12.33 -6.86 5.44
N ALA A 41 13.36 -6.98 6.26
CA ALA A 41 14.02 -5.83 6.87
C ALA A 41 14.68 -4.90 5.84
N ASP A 42 15.15 -5.44 4.73
CA ASP A 42 15.80 -4.65 3.68
C ASP A 42 14.79 -3.88 2.83
N VAL A 43 13.62 -4.46 2.59
CA VAL A 43 12.49 -3.74 1.97
C VAL A 43 12.07 -2.54 2.82
N ILE A 44 11.96 -2.71 4.14
CA ILE A 44 11.60 -1.62 5.06
C ILE A 44 12.68 -0.53 5.06
N LYS A 45 13.97 -0.89 5.12
CA LYS A 45 15.08 0.07 5.03
C LYS A 45 15.04 0.84 3.71
N ALA A 46 14.88 0.14 2.59
CA ALA A 46 14.82 0.75 1.26
C ALA A 46 13.66 1.74 1.15
N PHE A 47 12.49 1.38 1.72
CA PHE A 47 11.35 2.29 1.80
C PHE A 47 11.68 3.57 2.56
N PHE A 48 12.23 3.50 3.77
CA PHE A 48 12.55 4.71 4.53
C PHE A 48 13.67 5.53 3.91
N GLU A 49 14.68 4.90 3.30
CA GLU A 49 15.71 5.59 2.54
C GLU A 49 15.14 6.35 1.33
N PHE A 50 14.15 5.79 0.66
CA PHE A 50 13.43 6.49 -0.40
C PHE A 50 12.53 7.60 0.17
N ALA A 51 11.75 7.29 1.20
CA ALA A 51 10.73 8.17 1.75
C ALA A 51 11.32 9.41 2.46
N LYS A 52 12.56 9.36 2.95
CA LYS A 52 13.22 10.50 3.66
C LYS A 52 13.29 11.80 2.83
N SER A 53 13.15 11.71 1.51
CA SER A 53 13.13 12.87 0.61
C SER A 53 11.76 13.56 0.55
N TYR A 54 10.75 12.98 1.18
CA TYR A 54 9.37 13.45 1.14
C TYR A 54 8.89 13.84 2.53
N ARG A 55 7.98 14.82 2.59
CA ARG A 55 7.40 15.31 3.85
C ARG A 55 5.98 14.82 4.07
N TYR A 56 5.25 14.56 3.00
CA TYR A 56 3.86 14.13 3.05
C TYR A 56 3.76 12.65 2.72
N LEU A 57 2.98 11.93 3.53
CA LEU A 57 2.64 10.53 3.31
C LEU A 57 1.13 10.42 3.12
N ILE A 58 0.71 10.09 1.90
CA ILE A 58 -0.69 9.88 1.55
C ILE A 58 -0.92 8.38 1.50
N HIS A 59 -1.97 7.90 2.14
CA HIS A 59 -2.32 6.48 2.21
C HIS A 59 -3.84 6.30 2.28
N PHE A 60 -4.31 5.09 2.06
CA PHE A 60 -5.71 4.73 2.18
C PHE A 60 -5.91 3.82 3.40
N ASN A 61 -6.51 4.36 4.47
CA ASN A 61 -6.73 3.64 5.74
C ASN A 61 -5.46 3.12 6.44
N GLY A 62 -4.29 3.56 6.02
CA GLY A 62 -2.99 3.07 6.50
C GLY A 62 -2.73 3.33 7.98
N ASN A 63 -3.41 4.29 8.60
CA ASN A 63 -3.36 4.49 10.05
C ASN A 63 -3.85 3.28 10.86
N ASN A 64 -4.69 2.42 10.27
CA ASN A 64 -5.25 1.25 10.93
C ASN A 64 -4.49 -0.05 10.61
N PHE A 65 -3.68 -0.08 9.55
CA PHE A 65 -2.99 -1.28 9.15
C PHE A 65 -1.54 -1.01 8.73
N ASP A 66 -1.28 -0.33 7.63
CA ASP A 66 0.03 -0.20 6.99
C ASP A 66 1.09 0.38 7.94
N LEU A 67 0.80 1.57 8.51
CA LEU A 67 1.76 2.27 9.33
C LEU A 67 2.07 1.53 10.64
N PRO A 68 1.05 1.05 11.42
CA PRO A 68 1.31 0.21 12.59
C PRO A 68 2.05 -1.08 12.26
N PHE A 69 1.75 -1.71 11.13
CA PHE A 69 2.44 -2.93 10.70
C PHE A 69 3.91 -2.68 10.47
N ILE A 70 4.26 -1.65 9.68
CA ILE A 70 5.65 -1.26 9.41
C ILE A 70 6.38 -0.92 10.71
N LEU A 71 5.75 -0.14 11.62
CA LEU A 71 6.38 0.22 12.91
C LEU A 71 6.65 -0.99 13.79
N GLN A 72 5.72 -1.95 13.87
CA GLN A 72 5.95 -3.19 14.61
C GLN A 72 7.09 -4.02 14.00
N LYS A 73 7.24 -4.00 12.67
CA LYS A 73 8.39 -4.62 12.01
C LYS A 73 9.69 -3.88 12.30
N CYS A 74 9.68 -2.54 12.31
CA CYS A 74 10.84 -1.76 12.73
C CYS A 74 11.28 -2.12 14.16
N GLU A 75 10.33 -2.26 15.09
CA GLU A 75 10.62 -2.69 16.45
C GLU A 75 11.22 -4.11 16.49
N GLN A 76 10.61 -5.06 15.76
CA GLN A 76 11.06 -6.46 15.67
C GLN A 76 12.49 -6.57 15.16
N TYR A 77 12.85 -5.79 14.14
CA TYR A 77 14.18 -5.77 13.51
C TYR A 77 15.13 -4.74 14.11
N LYS A 78 14.70 -4.01 15.16
CA LYS A 78 15.49 -2.94 15.80
C LYS A 78 15.95 -1.87 14.80
N LEU A 79 15.07 -1.51 13.86
CA LEU A 79 15.31 -0.46 12.89
C LEU A 79 14.91 0.89 13.50
N PRO A 80 15.73 1.95 13.35
CA PRO A 80 15.51 3.25 13.99
C PRO A 80 14.56 4.16 13.17
N TYR A 81 13.50 3.61 12.59
CA TYR A 81 12.58 4.36 11.74
C TYR A 81 11.25 4.62 12.43
N SER A 82 10.67 5.79 12.16
CA SER A 82 9.34 6.18 12.60
C SER A 82 8.62 7.00 11.52
N PHE A 83 7.34 7.28 11.74
CA PHE A 83 6.57 8.17 10.87
C PHE A 83 6.37 9.57 11.47
N GLU A 84 7.05 9.92 12.56
CA GLU A 84 6.87 11.19 13.28
C GLU A 84 7.21 12.43 12.43
N ASP A 85 8.16 12.30 11.52
CA ASP A 85 8.59 13.39 10.64
C ASP A 85 7.69 13.59 9.42
N TYR A 86 6.68 12.73 9.22
CA TYR A 86 5.79 12.78 8.07
C TYR A 86 4.44 13.38 8.42
N SER A 87 3.95 14.28 7.57
CA SER A 87 2.57 14.75 7.62
C SER A 87 1.67 13.75 6.88
N GLY A 88 0.91 12.94 7.63
CA GLY A 88 0.05 11.89 7.08
C GLY A 88 -1.30 12.43 6.57
N VAL A 89 -1.73 11.98 5.41
CA VAL A 89 -3.08 12.20 4.87
C VAL A 89 -3.74 10.84 4.60
N ASP A 90 -4.76 10.53 5.39
CA ASP A 90 -5.55 9.30 5.23
C ASP A 90 -6.77 9.57 4.36
N LEU A 91 -6.74 9.10 3.10
CA LEU A 91 -7.84 9.28 2.14
C LEU A 91 -9.16 8.69 2.65
N TYR A 92 -9.11 7.51 3.28
CA TYR A 92 -10.30 6.91 3.89
C TYR A 92 -10.95 7.84 4.91
N LYS A 93 -10.16 8.39 5.84
CA LYS A 93 -10.68 9.29 6.89
C LYS A 93 -11.26 10.58 6.33
N ARG A 94 -10.70 11.09 5.23
CA ARG A 94 -11.20 12.30 4.57
C ARG A 94 -12.50 12.05 3.82
N ILE A 95 -12.67 10.89 3.21
CA ILE A 95 -13.83 10.57 2.36
C ILE A 95 -14.98 9.93 3.16
N ALA A 96 -14.69 9.14 4.18
CA ALA A 96 -15.68 8.40 4.95
C ALA A 96 -16.86 9.23 5.50
N PRO A 97 -16.70 10.49 5.95
CA PRO A 97 -17.82 11.34 6.38
C PRO A 97 -18.85 11.59 5.28
N TYR A 98 -18.45 11.54 4.02
CA TYR A 98 -19.31 11.83 2.87
C TYR A 98 -19.99 10.57 2.29
N LYS A 99 -19.80 9.41 2.90
CA LYS A 99 -20.35 8.12 2.47
C LYS A 99 -21.83 8.19 2.08
N TYR A 100 -22.63 8.76 2.94
CA TYR A 100 -24.11 8.85 2.72
C TYR A 100 -24.46 9.84 1.62
N PHE A 101 -23.75 10.95 1.54
CA PHE A 101 -23.94 11.94 0.47
C PHE A 101 -23.62 11.36 -0.90
N LEU A 102 -22.52 10.58 -0.98
CA LEU A 102 -22.09 9.88 -2.20
C LEU A 102 -22.90 8.59 -2.47
N LYS A 103 -23.83 8.22 -1.58
CA LYS A 103 -24.64 6.99 -1.67
C LYS A 103 -23.79 5.71 -1.80
N LEU A 104 -22.64 5.68 -1.15
CA LEU A 104 -21.75 4.52 -1.20
C LEU A 104 -22.20 3.44 -0.22
N PRO A 105 -22.13 2.16 -0.58
CA PRO A 105 -22.42 1.04 0.35
C PRO A 105 -21.38 0.93 1.46
N ASN A 106 -20.13 1.25 1.16
CA ASN A 106 -19.01 1.32 2.09
C ASN A 106 -17.94 2.27 1.52
N CYS A 107 -16.86 2.53 2.29
CA CYS A 107 -15.75 3.37 1.85
C CYS A 107 -14.46 2.56 1.62
N LYS A 108 -14.56 1.30 1.19
CA LYS A 108 -13.39 0.54 0.73
C LYS A 108 -12.83 1.16 -0.54
N GLN A 109 -11.53 1.07 -0.74
CA GLN A 109 -10.87 1.63 -1.93
C GLN A 109 -11.52 1.14 -3.22
N LYS A 110 -11.70 -0.18 -3.38
CA LYS A 110 -12.38 -0.78 -4.55
C LYS A 110 -13.81 -0.25 -4.78
N THR A 111 -14.51 0.13 -3.73
CA THR A 111 -15.86 0.75 -3.86
C THR A 111 -15.77 2.17 -4.40
N LEU A 112 -14.78 2.95 -3.95
CA LEU A 112 -14.53 4.29 -4.47
C LEU A 112 -14.04 4.26 -5.92
N GLU A 113 -13.17 3.33 -6.26
CA GLU A 113 -12.72 3.09 -7.62
C GLU A 113 -13.89 2.79 -8.55
N GLN A 114 -14.78 1.88 -8.17
CA GLN A 114 -16.01 1.59 -8.94
C GLN A 114 -16.92 2.82 -9.09
N PHE A 115 -17.07 3.61 -8.03
CA PHE A 115 -17.84 4.84 -8.05
C PHE A 115 -17.27 5.87 -9.05
N LEU A 116 -15.94 5.93 -9.16
CA LEU A 116 -15.22 6.80 -10.09
C LEU A 116 -15.09 6.22 -11.50
N GLY A 117 -15.56 4.99 -11.74
CA GLY A 117 -15.42 4.30 -13.03
C GLY A 117 -14.00 3.85 -13.34
N ILE A 118 -13.20 3.55 -12.30
CA ILE A 118 -11.83 3.08 -12.44
C ILE A 118 -11.83 1.56 -12.59
N ASP A 119 -11.30 1.08 -13.71
CA ASP A 119 -11.13 -0.34 -13.97
C ASP A 119 -9.79 -0.85 -13.43
N ARG A 120 -9.83 -1.96 -12.68
CA ARG A 120 -8.67 -2.70 -12.23
C ARG A 120 -8.32 -3.79 -13.23
N LYS A 121 -7.04 -4.09 -13.33
CA LYS A 121 -6.51 -5.23 -14.10
C LYS A 121 -6.28 -6.45 -13.22
N ASP A 122 -6.07 -6.22 -11.93
CA ASP A 122 -5.91 -7.26 -10.94
C ASP A 122 -7.22 -8.04 -10.72
N VAL A 123 -7.10 -9.38 -10.71
CA VAL A 123 -8.21 -10.33 -10.55
C VAL A 123 -8.17 -11.07 -9.21
N PHE A 124 -7.08 -10.94 -8.47
CA PHE A 124 -6.87 -11.66 -7.21
C PHE A 124 -7.36 -10.86 -6.00
N SER A 125 -7.79 -11.55 -4.98
CA SER A 125 -8.00 -10.98 -3.65
C SER A 125 -6.68 -10.98 -2.86
N GLY A 126 -6.55 -10.10 -1.87
CA GLY A 126 -5.39 -10.10 -0.97
C GLY A 126 -5.13 -11.45 -0.29
N GLY A 127 -6.20 -12.22 0.00
CA GLY A 127 -6.05 -13.57 0.56
C GLY A 127 -5.42 -14.58 -0.41
N GLU A 128 -5.75 -14.50 -1.70
CA GLU A 128 -5.14 -15.36 -2.74
C GLU A 128 -3.67 -14.99 -2.98
N LEU A 129 -3.32 -13.71 -2.87
CA LEU A 129 -1.95 -13.24 -3.02
C LEU A 129 -1.01 -13.77 -1.94
N ILE A 130 -1.51 -14.03 -0.74
CA ILE A 130 -0.73 -14.69 0.31
C ILE A 130 -0.22 -16.06 -0.19
N GLY A 131 -1.11 -16.85 -0.77
CA GLY A 131 -0.74 -18.14 -1.37
C GLY A 131 0.26 -18.00 -2.52
N ILE A 132 0.01 -17.03 -3.41
CA ILE A 132 0.89 -16.73 -4.55
C ILE A 132 2.30 -16.33 -4.08
N TYR A 133 2.41 -15.50 -3.03
CA TYR A 133 3.70 -15.13 -2.48
C TYR A 133 4.43 -16.32 -1.82
N HIS A 134 3.72 -17.16 -1.07
CA HIS A 134 4.32 -18.39 -0.50
C HIS A 134 4.84 -19.35 -1.57
N ASP A 135 4.16 -19.44 -2.70
CA ASP A 135 4.61 -20.25 -3.82
C ASP A 135 5.77 -19.56 -4.58
N TYR A 136 5.73 -18.24 -4.73
CA TYR A 136 6.83 -17.46 -5.32
C TYR A 136 8.14 -17.65 -4.56
N VAL A 137 8.14 -17.57 -3.24
CA VAL A 137 9.34 -17.77 -2.41
C VAL A 137 9.94 -19.18 -2.62
N LYS A 138 9.12 -20.21 -2.82
CA LYS A 138 9.58 -21.58 -3.03
C LYS A 138 10.05 -21.84 -4.48
N ASN A 139 9.32 -21.29 -5.43
CA ASN A 139 9.54 -21.50 -6.86
C ASN A 139 9.15 -20.21 -7.62
N PRO A 140 10.06 -19.24 -7.73
CA PRO A 140 9.81 -17.99 -8.43
C PRO A 140 9.35 -18.21 -9.86
N SER A 141 8.29 -17.51 -10.27
CA SER A 141 7.77 -17.54 -11.63
C SER A 141 7.34 -16.15 -12.07
N GLU A 142 7.44 -15.87 -13.37
CA GLU A 142 6.95 -14.61 -13.96
C GLU A 142 5.46 -14.39 -13.69
N PHE A 143 4.67 -15.47 -13.66
CA PHE A 143 3.24 -15.39 -13.34
C PHE A 143 3.00 -14.89 -11.91
N SER A 144 3.64 -15.50 -10.91
CA SER A 144 3.49 -15.11 -9.51
C SER A 144 4.02 -13.70 -9.24
N GLU A 145 5.17 -13.37 -9.83
CA GLU A 145 5.75 -12.04 -9.72
C GLU A 145 4.82 -10.96 -10.30
N ASN A 146 4.33 -11.16 -11.53
CA ASN A 146 3.41 -10.24 -12.18
C ASN A 146 2.09 -10.09 -11.40
N ALA A 147 1.55 -11.16 -10.83
CA ALA A 147 0.33 -11.10 -10.03
C ALA A 147 0.52 -10.23 -8.78
N LEU A 148 1.63 -10.40 -8.05
CA LEU A 148 1.96 -9.63 -6.84
C LEU A 148 2.16 -8.15 -7.16
N PHE A 149 2.94 -7.83 -8.19
CA PHE A 149 3.17 -6.44 -8.59
C PHE A 149 1.90 -5.77 -9.13
N LEU A 150 1.11 -6.46 -9.93
CA LEU A 150 -0.09 -5.90 -10.54
C LEU A 150 -1.13 -5.50 -9.49
N HIS A 151 -1.35 -6.33 -8.45
CA HIS A 151 -2.30 -6.01 -7.39
C HIS A 151 -1.94 -4.70 -6.69
N ASN A 152 -0.72 -4.61 -6.20
CA ASN A 152 -0.23 -3.41 -5.52
C ASN A 152 -0.16 -2.18 -6.46
N ALA A 153 0.19 -2.38 -7.75
CA ALA A 153 0.16 -1.30 -8.73
C ALA A 153 -1.25 -0.74 -8.96
N ASP A 154 -2.28 -1.60 -8.99
CA ASP A 154 -3.67 -1.18 -9.11
C ASP A 154 -4.15 -0.47 -7.83
N ASP A 155 -3.70 -0.89 -6.63
CA ASP A 155 -4.01 -0.19 -5.38
C ASP A 155 -3.39 1.22 -5.36
N ILE A 156 -2.13 1.36 -5.76
CA ILE A 156 -1.47 2.66 -5.89
C ILE A 156 -2.16 3.55 -6.92
N LYS A 157 -2.47 3.00 -8.09
CA LYS A 157 -3.19 3.72 -9.15
C LYS A 157 -4.55 4.19 -8.64
N GLY A 158 -5.30 3.31 -7.99
CA GLY A 158 -6.59 3.64 -7.39
C GLY A 158 -6.51 4.80 -6.41
N MET A 159 -5.49 4.82 -5.54
CA MET A 159 -5.26 5.96 -4.63
C MET A 159 -4.99 7.28 -5.38
N LEU A 160 -4.19 7.26 -6.45
CA LEU A 160 -3.93 8.45 -7.26
C LEU A 160 -5.19 8.98 -7.93
N GLU A 161 -6.06 8.11 -8.42
CA GLU A 161 -7.34 8.48 -9.04
C GLU A 161 -8.39 8.96 -8.01
N ILE A 162 -8.30 8.50 -6.76
CA ILE A 162 -9.15 8.94 -5.65
C ILE A 162 -8.67 10.30 -5.09
N LEU A 163 -7.38 10.59 -5.14
CA LEU A 163 -6.77 11.78 -4.54
C LEU A 163 -7.47 13.11 -4.95
N PRO A 164 -7.87 13.34 -6.21
CA PRO A 164 -8.60 14.54 -6.61
C PRO A 164 -9.94 14.75 -5.89
N MET A 165 -10.53 13.70 -5.32
CA MET A 165 -11.77 13.87 -4.52
C MET A 165 -11.57 14.80 -3.34
N LEU A 166 -10.35 14.89 -2.78
CA LEU A 166 -10.07 15.79 -1.66
C LEU A 166 -10.34 17.26 -2.00
N SER A 167 -10.16 17.67 -3.26
CA SER A 167 -10.41 19.05 -3.69
C SER A 167 -11.89 19.47 -3.65
N TYR A 168 -12.80 18.53 -3.43
CA TYR A 168 -14.24 18.80 -3.30
C TYR A 168 -14.69 18.94 -1.84
N TYR A 169 -13.81 18.65 -0.85
CA TYR A 169 -14.17 18.53 0.56
C TYR A 169 -13.38 19.47 1.48
N ASP A 170 -12.51 20.31 0.92
CA ASP A 170 -11.74 21.32 1.66
C ASP A 170 -12.42 22.69 1.63
#